data_88541be663cee1c9cfc351bf9ce2729e
#
_entry.id   88541be663cee1c9cfc351bf9ce2729e
#
_cell.length_a   1.000
_cell.length_b   1.000
_cell.length_c   1.000
_cell.angle_alpha   90.00
_cell.angle_beta   90.00
_cell.angle_gamma   90.00
#
_symmetry.space_group_name_H-M   'P 1'
#
loop_
_entity.id
_entity.type
_entity.pdbx_description
1 polymer ?
#
loop_
_entity_poly.entity_id
_entity_poly.type
_entity_poly.pdbx_seq_one_letter_code
_entity_poly.pdbx_strand_id
1 'polypeptide(L)'
;MFLKTTEPLDEDEADATIEMDIGEDLEHSLARAINGIVRELGLPRPDVERVGAALAKVRGYMPTNTTSSKKPETKTKAAPRYFCLLAEIDLEEALEAHISRREEGEGGRLREFWDALKRNKRITRQPHVTIVHSKQLPDRLALWERCSALYALPTPPLFRARLGHVVADKRVMAVTVEELHVDDPEEDEGQEGSTFLSMLDPELRGQLHITVGTRDASVPPFEAAALVESFKKGEKGPDGVSLEDVCLKGRIKGLNN
;
A
#
# COMPACT_ATOMS: atom_id res chain seq x y z
N MET A 1 10.81 25.00 -1.31
CA MET A 1 10.90 26.27 -0.59
C MET A 1 11.34 26.06 0.86
N PHE A 2 12.27 25.12 1.09
CA PHE A 2 12.73 24.73 2.43
C PHE A 2 14.03 25.40 2.87
N LEU A 3 14.75 26.09 1.97
CA LEU A 3 16.08 26.63 2.19
C LEU A 3 16.16 28.15 2.42
N LYS A 4 15.02 28.82 2.60
CA LYS A 4 15.04 30.26 2.95
C LYS A 4 15.21 30.56 4.44
N THR A 5 15.36 29.53 5.28
CA THR A 5 15.42 29.68 6.75
C THR A 5 16.56 28.89 7.42
N THR A 6 17.46 28.28 6.66
CA THR A 6 18.71 27.74 7.21
C THR A 6 19.78 28.83 7.10
N GLU A 7 20.26 29.30 8.23
CA GLU A 7 21.46 30.15 8.26
C GLU A 7 22.62 29.32 7.68
N PRO A 8 23.44 29.91 6.80
CA PRO A 8 24.66 29.24 6.35
C PRO A 8 25.54 28.98 7.60
N LEU A 9 26.19 27.78 7.59
CA LEU A 9 27.19 27.48 8.64
C LEU A 9 28.32 28.51 8.56
N ASP A 10 28.70 29.06 9.71
CA ASP A 10 29.86 29.93 9.80
C ASP A 10 31.15 29.10 9.57
N GLU A 11 32.20 29.75 9.05
CA GLU A 11 33.49 29.07 8.78
C GLU A 11 34.11 28.42 10.02
N ASP A 12 33.71 28.89 11.23
CA ASP A 12 34.17 28.33 12.51
C ASP A 12 33.34 27.15 13.02
N GLU A 13 32.23 26.83 12.36
CA GLU A 13 31.29 25.75 12.77
C GLU A 13 31.52 24.44 12.06
N ALA A 14 32.34 24.41 11.00
CA ALA A 14 32.61 23.19 10.23
C ALA A 14 34.07 23.17 9.71
N ASP A 15 34.75 22.04 9.89
CA ASP A 15 36.09 21.82 9.34
C ASP A 15 36.09 21.74 7.81
N ALA A 16 34.98 21.35 7.20
CA ALA A 16 34.78 21.30 5.76
C ALA A 16 33.27 21.34 5.39
N THR A 17 32.95 21.98 4.27
CA THR A 17 31.60 22.07 3.74
C THR A 17 31.51 21.39 2.38
N ILE A 18 30.48 20.56 2.19
CA ILE A 18 30.18 19.92 0.91
C ILE A 18 28.87 20.52 0.41
N GLU A 19 28.94 21.31 -0.67
CA GLU A 19 27.77 21.85 -1.31
C GLU A 19 27.02 20.75 -2.07
N MET A 20 25.72 20.65 -1.80
CA MET A 20 24.82 19.71 -2.44
C MET A 20 23.77 20.49 -3.23
N ASP A 21 23.56 20.11 -4.50
CA ASP A 21 22.50 20.70 -5.33
C ASP A 21 21.20 19.92 -5.13
N ILE A 22 20.13 20.63 -4.76
CA ILE A 22 18.80 20.04 -4.54
C ILE A 22 18.18 19.55 -5.86
N GLY A 23 18.62 20.06 -6.99
CA GLY A 23 18.18 19.64 -8.33
C GLY A 23 18.89 18.40 -8.84
N GLU A 24 19.95 17.95 -8.17
CA GLU A 24 20.67 16.74 -8.54
C GLU A 24 19.92 15.47 -8.14
N ASP A 25 20.02 14.43 -8.95
CA ASP A 25 19.53 13.11 -8.55
C ASP A 25 20.35 12.54 -7.38
N LEU A 26 19.77 11.57 -6.68
CA LEU A 26 20.34 10.96 -5.49
C LEU A 26 21.72 10.34 -5.74
N GLU A 27 21.99 9.79 -6.93
CA GLU A 27 23.25 9.12 -7.25
C GLU A 27 24.38 10.12 -7.40
N HIS A 28 24.12 11.24 -8.07
CA HIS A 28 25.09 12.32 -8.22
C HIS A 28 25.37 13.01 -6.88
N SER A 29 24.32 13.29 -6.11
CA SER A 29 24.44 13.86 -4.77
C SER A 29 25.27 12.97 -3.84
N LEU A 30 25.02 11.66 -3.85
CA LEU A 30 25.80 10.71 -3.03
C LEU A 30 27.26 10.59 -3.51
N ALA A 31 27.49 10.56 -4.82
CA ALA A 31 28.83 10.54 -5.38
C ALA A 31 29.63 11.78 -4.99
N ARG A 32 29.01 12.95 -5.00
CA ARG A 32 29.60 14.21 -4.55
C ARG A 32 29.94 14.18 -3.06
N ALA A 33 29.02 13.73 -2.22
CA ALA A 33 29.23 13.59 -0.78
C ALA A 33 30.38 12.63 -0.47
N ILE A 34 30.41 11.44 -1.10
CA ILE A 34 31.48 10.45 -0.93
C ILE A 34 32.83 11.04 -1.37
N ASN A 35 32.89 11.70 -2.53
CA ASN A 35 34.12 12.30 -3.02
C ASN A 35 34.62 13.40 -2.10
N GLY A 36 33.71 14.23 -1.55
CA GLY A 36 34.06 15.25 -0.57
C GLY A 36 34.66 14.63 0.70
N ILE A 37 33.97 13.67 1.31
CA ILE A 37 34.42 13.00 2.54
C ILE A 37 35.78 12.28 2.32
N VAL A 38 35.92 11.54 1.21
CA VAL A 38 37.18 10.86 0.87
C VAL A 38 38.33 11.83 0.74
N ARG A 39 38.10 12.99 0.10
CA ARG A 39 39.12 14.03 -0.08
C ARG A 39 39.52 14.67 1.24
N GLU A 40 38.53 15.10 2.05
CA GLU A 40 38.79 15.82 3.29
C GLU A 40 39.43 14.93 4.37
N LEU A 41 39.01 13.65 4.45
CA LEU A 41 39.52 12.73 5.44
C LEU A 41 40.70 11.85 4.95
N GLY A 42 41.14 12.01 3.70
CA GLY A 42 42.20 11.21 3.13
C GLY A 42 41.91 9.70 3.08
N LEU A 43 40.64 9.32 3.02
CA LEU A 43 40.22 7.92 3.07
C LEU A 43 40.33 7.23 1.69
N PRO A 44 40.56 5.90 1.63
CA PRO A 44 40.46 5.18 0.38
C PRO A 44 39.02 5.23 -0.17
N ARG A 45 38.89 5.39 -1.50
CA ARG A 45 37.57 5.34 -2.14
C ARG A 45 36.85 4.03 -1.81
N PRO A 46 35.59 4.07 -1.38
CA PRO A 46 34.82 2.86 -1.16
C PRO A 46 34.57 2.14 -2.50
N ASP A 47 34.50 0.83 -2.42
CA ASP A 47 34.17 -0.05 -3.54
C ASP A 47 32.78 0.27 -4.10
N VAL A 48 32.63 0.21 -5.42
CA VAL A 48 31.38 0.49 -6.13
C VAL A 48 30.23 -0.41 -5.65
N GLU A 49 30.53 -1.67 -5.31
CA GLU A 49 29.56 -2.63 -4.79
C GLU A 49 29.04 -2.21 -3.39
N ARG A 50 29.91 -1.70 -2.53
CA ARG A 50 29.54 -1.17 -1.21
C ARG A 50 28.72 0.12 -1.32
N VAL A 51 29.04 0.98 -2.27
CA VAL A 51 28.27 2.20 -2.54
C VAL A 51 26.87 1.83 -3.07
N GLY A 52 26.77 0.86 -3.99
CA GLY A 52 25.50 0.35 -4.50
C GLY A 52 24.62 -0.28 -3.41
N ALA A 53 25.24 -1.08 -2.50
CA ALA A 53 24.52 -1.65 -1.36
C ALA A 53 24.05 -0.59 -0.36
N ALA A 54 24.84 0.48 -0.14
CA ALA A 54 24.44 1.60 0.69
C ALA A 54 23.29 2.41 0.07
N LEU A 55 23.35 2.67 -1.25
CA LEU A 55 22.26 3.30 -2.02
C LEU A 55 20.95 2.52 -1.92
N ALA A 56 21.01 1.20 -2.07
CA ALA A 56 19.83 0.35 -1.92
C ALA A 56 19.21 0.45 -0.52
N LYS A 57 20.04 0.55 0.52
CA LYS A 57 19.58 0.79 1.90
C LYS A 57 18.96 2.17 2.09
N VAL A 58 19.57 3.21 1.50
CA VAL A 58 19.06 4.59 1.61
C VAL A 58 17.74 4.76 0.85
N ARG A 59 17.58 4.14 -0.32
CA ARG A 59 16.32 4.10 -1.06
C ARG A 59 15.18 3.44 -0.28
N GLY A 60 15.49 2.49 0.61
CA GLY A 60 14.53 1.88 1.53
C GLY A 60 14.39 2.59 2.88
N TYR A 61 15.18 3.64 3.14
CA TYR A 61 15.17 4.35 4.42
C TYR A 61 14.08 5.43 4.45
N MET A 62 13.10 5.21 5.30
CA MET A 62 12.11 6.23 5.68
C MET A 62 12.59 6.90 6.97
N PRO A 63 12.95 8.18 6.95
CA PRO A 63 13.39 8.87 8.16
C PRO A 63 12.25 8.89 9.19
N THR A 64 12.47 8.25 10.34
CA THR A 64 11.61 8.43 11.52
C THR A 64 11.96 9.78 12.13
N ASN A 65 11.08 10.78 11.99
CA ASN A 65 11.23 12.06 12.64
C ASN A 65 11.17 11.90 14.17
N THR A 66 12.34 11.84 14.81
CA THR A 66 12.49 12.03 16.24
C THR A 66 13.12 13.39 16.48
N THR A 67 12.33 14.45 16.52
CA THR A 67 12.62 15.64 17.33
C THR A 67 11.36 16.48 17.50
N SER A 68 10.92 16.58 18.73
CA SER A 68 9.85 17.48 19.14
C SER A 68 10.37 18.93 19.13
N SER A 69 9.91 19.73 18.20
CA SER A 69 9.87 21.19 18.38
C SER A 69 8.59 21.72 17.73
N LYS A 70 7.73 22.30 18.55
CA LYS A 70 6.49 22.95 18.14
C LYS A 70 6.80 24.12 17.20
N LYS A 71 6.40 24.02 15.92
CA LYS A 71 6.20 25.10 14.99
C LYS A 71 4.98 24.83 14.10
N PRO A 72 4.31 25.86 13.54
CA PRO A 72 2.95 25.74 13.03
C PRO A 72 2.86 24.76 11.85
N GLU A 73 1.85 23.89 11.94
CA GLU A 73 1.58 22.79 11.06
C GLU A 73 1.23 23.24 9.62
N THR A 74 2.20 23.15 8.71
CA THR A 74 1.90 22.69 7.37
C THR A 74 1.85 21.16 7.46
N LYS A 75 0.68 20.55 7.30
CA LYS A 75 0.48 19.10 7.33
C LYS A 75 1.27 18.45 6.17
N THR A 76 2.54 18.13 6.41
CA THR A 76 3.26 17.15 5.60
C THR A 76 2.54 15.81 5.79
N LYS A 77 1.88 15.32 4.75
CA LYS A 77 1.24 14.00 4.77
C LYS A 77 2.31 12.99 5.18
N ALA A 78 2.11 12.32 6.30
CA ALA A 78 2.99 11.24 6.72
C ALA A 78 3.13 10.22 5.57
N ALA A 79 4.35 9.68 5.38
CA ALA A 79 4.59 8.69 4.34
C ALA A 79 3.65 7.49 4.52
N PRO A 80 3.07 6.96 3.45
CA PRO A 80 2.10 5.89 3.54
C PRO A 80 2.73 4.63 4.14
N ARG A 81 1.97 3.90 4.97
CA ARG A 81 2.37 2.60 5.50
C ARG A 81 2.10 1.47 4.50
N TYR A 82 1.14 1.67 3.62
CA TYR A 82 0.81 0.73 2.55
C TYR A 82 0.14 1.46 1.38
N PHE A 83 0.24 0.87 0.21
CA PHE A 83 -0.53 1.26 -0.95
C PHE A 83 -1.65 0.26 -1.19
N CYS A 84 -2.81 0.78 -1.55
CA CYS A 84 -4.01 0.00 -1.82
C CYS A 84 -4.79 0.56 -3.00
N LEU A 85 -5.63 -0.27 -3.59
CA LEU A 85 -6.73 0.17 -4.42
C LEU A 85 -7.87 0.60 -3.48
N LEU A 86 -8.12 1.90 -3.36
CA LEU A 86 -9.21 2.41 -2.55
C LEU A 86 -10.51 2.26 -3.34
N ALA A 87 -11.43 1.44 -2.84
CA ALA A 87 -12.65 1.08 -3.53
C ALA A 87 -13.73 2.17 -3.38
N GLU A 88 -14.33 2.54 -4.49
CA GLU A 88 -15.50 3.43 -4.59
C GLU A 88 -16.77 2.57 -4.60
N ILE A 89 -17.13 1.98 -3.45
CA ILE A 89 -18.27 1.09 -3.30
C ILE A 89 -18.86 1.21 -1.88
N ASP A 90 -20.17 1.20 -1.76
CA ASP A 90 -20.84 0.88 -0.50
C ASP A 90 -20.85 -0.64 -0.32
N LEU A 91 -19.93 -1.12 0.53
CA LEU A 91 -19.73 -2.54 0.72
C LEU A 91 -20.93 -3.19 1.45
N GLU A 92 -21.60 -2.46 2.33
CA GLU A 92 -22.75 -2.97 3.06
C GLU A 92 -23.93 -3.22 2.10
N GLU A 93 -24.24 -2.25 1.26
CA GLU A 93 -25.27 -2.35 0.25
C GLU A 93 -24.96 -3.48 -0.77
N ALA A 94 -23.74 -3.51 -1.28
CA ALA A 94 -23.31 -4.49 -2.28
C ALA A 94 -23.37 -5.94 -1.78
N LEU A 95 -23.08 -6.18 -0.50
CA LEU A 95 -23.03 -7.54 0.05
C LEU A 95 -24.37 -8.02 0.62
N GLU A 96 -25.22 -7.11 1.11
CA GLU A 96 -26.48 -7.46 1.77
C GLU A 96 -27.37 -8.33 0.90
N ALA A 97 -27.53 -7.98 -0.38
CA ALA A 97 -28.40 -8.72 -1.30
C ALA A 97 -27.91 -10.17 -1.53
N HIS A 98 -26.59 -10.37 -1.60
CA HIS A 98 -25.99 -11.68 -1.87
C HIS A 98 -26.01 -12.57 -0.62
N ILE A 99 -25.72 -11.97 0.54
CA ILE A 99 -25.75 -12.71 1.82
C ILE A 99 -27.18 -13.06 2.21
N SER A 100 -28.16 -12.19 1.90
CA SER A 100 -29.56 -12.40 2.27
C SER A 100 -30.31 -13.40 1.39
N ARG A 101 -29.86 -13.65 0.16
CA ARG A 101 -30.50 -14.59 -0.79
C ARG A 101 -30.27 -16.06 -0.47
N ARG A 102 -29.34 -16.38 0.42
CA ARG A 102 -29.09 -17.78 0.80
C ARG A 102 -30.19 -18.29 1.72
N GLU A 103 -30.73 -19.46 1.35
CA GLU A 103 -31.71 -20.18 2.16
C GLU A 103 -31.13 -20.62 3.52
N GLU A 104 -31.99 -20.73 4.54
CA GLU A 104 -31.65 -21.27 5.84
C GLU A 104 -31.15 -22.71 5.71
N GLY A 105 -29.85 -22.93 5.94
CA GLY A 105 -29.25 -24.26 5.89
C GLY A 105 -27.82 -24.29 5.37
N GLU A 106 -27.53 -23.63 4.27
CA GLU A 106 -26.18 -23.53 3.71
C GLU A 106 -25.62 -22.09 3.88
N GLY A 107 -24.88 -21.85 4.94
CA GLY A 107 -24.21 -20.55 5.19
C GLY A 107 -24.76 -19.77 6.38
N GLY A 108 -25.49 -20.38 7.29
CA GLY A 108 -26.03 -19.73 8.50
C GLY A 108 -24.95 -18.98 9.30
N ARG A 109 -23.74 -19.55 9.37
CA ARG A 109 -22.60 -18.91 10.07
C ARG A 109 -22.12 -17.63 9.41
N LEU A 110 -22.08 -17.56 8.09
CA LEU A 110 -21.68 -16.36 7.35
C LEU A 110 -22.70 -15.24 7.57
N ARG A 111 -24.00 -15.56 7.52
CA ARG A 111 -25.09 -14.62 7.81
C ARG A 111 -25.04 -14.12 9.25
N GLU A 112 -24.87 -15.01 10.23
CA GLU A 112 -24.76 -14.64 11.65
C GLU A 112 -23.57 -13.71 11.89
N PHE A 113 -22.43 -14.00 11.24
CA PHE A 113 -21.24 -13.17 11.35
C PHE A 113 -21.46 -11.80 10.71
N TRP A 114 -22.09 -11.74 9.52
CA TRP A 114 -22.48 -10.49 8.86
C TRP A 114 -23.37 -9.61 9.74
N ASP A 115 -24.41 -10.20 10.30
CA ASP A 115 -25.33 -9.48 11.19
C ASP A 115 -24.64 -9.00 12.48
N ALA A 116 -23.67 -9.76 12.98
CA ALA A 116 -22.85 -9.33 14.10
C ALA A 116 -21.94 -8.15 13.73
N LEU A 117 -21.32 -8.13 12.54
CA LEU A 117 -20.53 -7.00 12.06
C LEU A 117 -21.38 -5.74 11.95
N LYS A 118 -22.60 -5.83 11.40
CA LYS A 118 -23.52 -4.70 11.30
C LYS A 118 -23.91 -4.16 12.68
N ARG A 119 -24.38 -5.02 13.57
CA ARG A 119 -24.78 -4.63 14.95
C ARG A 119 -23.66 -3.93 15.69
N ASN A 120 -22.43 -4.41 15.54
CA ASN A 120 -21.25 -3.90 16.21
C ASN A 120 -20.56 -2.74 15.46
N LYS A 121 -21.09 -2.31 14.32
CA LYS A 121 -20.53 -1.27 13.44
C LYS A 121 -19.05 -1.55 13.07
N ARG A 122 -18.76 -2.80 12.74
CA ARG A 122 -17.43 -3.28 12.42
C ARG A 122 -17.19 -3.54 10.94
N ILE A 123 -18.15 -3.21 10.07
CA ILE A 123 -17.92 -3.19 8.63
C ILE A 123 -16.98 -2.03 8.31
N THR A 124 -15.97 -2.31 7.49
CA THR A 124 -15.00 -1.29 7.08
C THR A 124 -15.68 -0.12 6.37
N ARG A 125 -15.35 1.11 6.79
CA ARG A 125 -15.87 2.33 6.15
C ARG A 125 -15.06 2.78 4.94
N GLN A 126 -13.86 2.23 4.79
CA GLN A 126 -12.98 2.51 3.66
C GLN A 126 -12.54 1.17 3.06
N PRO A 127 -13.41 0.52 2.27
CA PRO A 127 -13.04 -0.74 1.62
C PRO A 127 -11.85 -0.50 0.69
N HIS A 128 -10.88 -1.38 0.78
CA HIS A 128 -9.67 -1.29 -0.05
C HIS A 128 -9.04 -2.66 -0.27
N VAL A 129 -8.36 -2.79 -1.40
CA VAL A 129 -7.52 -3.95 -1.71
C VAL A 129 -6.08 -3.56 -1.45
N THR A 130 -5.44 -4.16 -0.45
CA THR A 130 -4.03 -3.91 -0.17
C THR A 130 -3.17 -4.48 -1.30
N ILE A 131 -2.29 -3.65 -1.88
CA ILE A 131 -1.38 -4.04 -2.94
C ILE A 131 0.01 -4.34 -2.38
N VAL A 132 0.57 -3.42 -1.60
CA VAL A 132 1.90 -3.57 -1.01
C VAL A 132 2.01 -2.81 0.30
N HIS A 133 2.65 -3.43 1.29
CA HIS A 133 2.87 -2.84 2.61
C HIS A 133 4.35 -2.51 2.82
N SER A 134 4.67 -1.44 3.53
CA SER A 134 6.06 -1.05 3.85
C SER A 134 6.88 -2.14 4.55
N LYS A 135 6.21 -3.08 5.23
CA LYS A 135 6.86 -4.26 5.85
C LYS A 135 7.40 -5.27 4.83
N GLN A 136 6.98 -5.17 3.56
CA GLN A 136 7.45 -6.04 2.47
C GLN A 136 8.66 -5.44 1.75
N LEU A 137 9.18 -4.31 2.23
CA LEU A 137 10.43 -3.74 1.75
C LEU A 137 11.63 -4.45 2.38
N PRO A 138 12.73 -4.65 1.64
CA PRO A 138 12.94 -4.21 0.24
C PRO A 138 12.40 -5.16 -0.84
N ASP A 139 11.86 -6.33 -0.49
CA ASP A 139 11.53 -7.40 -1.44
C ASP A 139 10.53 -6.95 -2.52
N ARG A 140 9.61 -6.06 -2.19
CA ARG A 140 8.59 -5.49 -3.10
C ARG A 140 8.85 -4.03 -3.46
N LEU A 141 10.13 -3.60 -3.48
CA LEU A 141 10.48 -2.18 -3.70
C LEU A 141 9.97 -1.65 -5.05
N ALA A 142 10.17 -2.38 -6.13
CA ALA A 142 9.71 -1.94 -7.46
C ALA A 142 8.19 -1.71 -7.51
N LEU A 143 7.40 -2.60 -6.89
CA LEU A 143 5.96 -2.44 -6.79
C LEU A 143 5.56 -1.24 -5.91
N TRP A 144 6.29 -1.04 -4.81
CA TRP A 144 6.10 0.12 -3.94
C TRP A 144 6.35 1.44 -4.67
N GLU A 145 7.47 1.56 -5.37
CA GLU A 145 7.83 2.74 -6.16
C GLU A 145 6.80 3.00 -7.25
N ARG A 146 6.32 1.94 -7.92
CA ARG A 146 5.26 2.05 -8.91
C ARG A 146 3.95 2.57 -8.33
N CYS A 147 3.50 2.03 -7.21
CA CYS A 147 2.32 2.52 -6.50
C CYS A 147 2.48 3.98 -6.07
N SER A 148 3.67 4.36 -5.61
CA SER A 148 3.99 5.74 -5.23
C SER A 148 3.90 6.69 -6.41
N ALA A 149 4.44 6.29 -7.57
CA ALA A 149 4.37 7.06 -8.81
C ALA A 149 2.92 7.25 -9.25
N LEU A 150 2.11 6.19 -9.29
CA LEU A 150 0.68 6.28 -9.62
C LEU A 150 -0.08 7.19 -8.66
N TYR A 151 0.21 7.11 -7.37
CA TYR A 151 -0.44 7.97 -6.36
C TYR A 151 -0.09 9.45 -6.52
N ALA A 152 1.09 9.76 -7.08
CA ALA A 152 1.56 11.12 -7.31
C ALA A 152 1.03 11.75 -8.60
N LEU A 153 0.45 10.98 -9.52
CA LEU A 153 -0.10 11.49 -10.76
C LEU A 153 -1.23 12.50 -10.51
N PRO A 154 -1.33 13.57 -11.30
CA PRO A 154 -2.46 14.49 -11.26
C PRO A 154 -3.80 13.78 -11.53
N THR A 155 -3.79 12.85 -12.49
CA THR A 155 -4.94 12.02 -12.87
C THR A 155 -4.52 10.54 -12.79
N PRO A 156 -4.62 9.89 -11.60
CA PRO A 156 -4.26 8.49 -11.46
C PRO A 156 -5.22 7.59 -12.25
N PRO A 157 -4.74 6.50 -12.87
CA PRO A 157 -5.57 5.53 -13.57
C PRO A 157 -6.70 5.01 -12.69
N LEU A 158 -7.86 4.81 -13.27
CA LEU A 158 -9.00 4.16 -12.66
C LEU A 158 -8.94 2.66 -12.96
N PHE A 159 -9.02 1.85 -11.93
CA PHE A 159 -9.05 0.41 -12.05
C PHE A 159 -10.45 -0.10 -11.75
N ARG A 160 -10.81 -1.19 -12.44
CA ARG A 160 -12.01 -1.98 -12.17
C ARG A 160 -11.59 -3.34 -11.63
N ALA A 161 -12.21 -3.75 -10.54
CA ALA A 161 -12.00 -5.08 -9.95
C ALA A 161 -13.32 -5.84 -9.91
N ARG A 162 -13.30 -7.11 -10.36
CA ARG A 162 -14.42 -8.03 -10.22
C ARG A 162 -14.26 -8.80 -8.90
N LEU A 163 -15.29 -8.76 -8.09
CA LEU A 163 -15.36 -9.49 -6.83
C LEU A 163 -15.84 -10.91 -7.06
N GLY A 164 -15.29 -11.87 -6.32
CA GLY A 164 -15.61 -13.28 -6.51
C GLY A 164 -16.54 -13.82 -5.43
N HIS A 165 -16.06 -13.87 -4.19
CA HIS A 165 -16.77 -14.49 -3.08
C HIS A 165 -16.67 -13.64 -1.81
N VAL A 166 -17.77 -13.55 -1.07
CA VAL A 166 -17.70 -13.21 0.37
C VAL A 166 -17.30 -14.47 1.09
N VAL A 167 -16.25 -14.39 1.88
CA VAL A 167 -15.74 -15.53 2.67
C VAL A 167 -15.64 -15.15 4.13
N ALA A 168 -16.00 -16.05 5.03
CA ALA A 168 -15.91 -15.83 6.45
C ALA A 168 -15.50 -17.08 7.21
N ASP A 169 -14.83 -16.87 8.33
CA ASP A 169 -14.66 -17.84 9.39
C ASP A 169 -15.26 -17.30 10.69
N LYS A 170 -14.78 -17.77 11.86
CA LYS A 170 -15.23 -17.28 13.17
C LYS A 170 -14.60 -15.94 13.58
N ARG A 171 -13.64 -15.44 12.85
CA ARG A 171 -12.78 -14.31 13.23
C ARG A 171 -12.85 -13.14 12.30
N VAL A 172 -12.87 -13.39 10.98
CA VAL A 172 -12.76 -12.36 9.96
C VAL A 172 -13.68 -12.67 8.77
N MET A 173 -14.13 -11.63 8.09
CA MET A 173 -14.85 -11.69 6.82
C MET A 173 -14.08 -10.89 5.79
N ALA A 174 -13.97 -11.46 4.59
CA ALA A 174 -13.28 -10.85 3.46
C ALA A 174 -14.05 -11.06 2.15
N VAL A 175 -13.72 -10.26 1.14
CA VAL A 175 -14.18 -10.45 -0.24
C VAL A 175 -12.98 -10.73 -1.12
N THR A 176 -13.02 -11.80 -1.90
CA THR A 176 -11.98 -12.12 -2.88
C THR A 176 -12.06 -11.20 -4.09
N VAL A 177 -10.92 -10.84 -4.64
CA VAL A 177 -10.82 -10.18 -5.95
C VAL A 177 -10.35 -11.22 -6.95
N GLU A 178 -11.08 -11.36 -8.07
CA GLU A 178 -10.75 -12.33 -9.10
C GLU A 178 -10.06 -11.69 -10.30
N GLU A 179 -10.51 -10.52 -10.69
CA GLU A 179 -9.95 -9.79 -11.81
C GLU A 179 -9.67 -8.35 -11.45
N LEU A 180 -8.59 -7.83 -11.98
CA LEU A 180 -8.22 -6.41 -11.87
C LEU A 180 -7.71 -5.94 -13.23
N HIS A 181 -8.31 -4.90 -13.78
CA HIS A 181 -7.94 -4.29 -15.06
C HIS A 181 -8.10 -2.77 -15.01
N VAL A 182 -7.56 -2.07 -15.98
CA VAL A 182 -7.79 -0.63 -16.15
C VAL A 182 -9.24 -0.45 -16.60
N ASP A 183 -9.97 0.48 -15.99
CA ASP A 183 -11.41 0.67 -16.29
C ASP A 183 -11.63 1.21 -17.70
N ASP A 184 -10.83 2.19 -18.13
CA ASP A 184 -10.80 2.68 -19.48
C ASP A 184 -9.36 2.68 -19.99
N PRO A 185 -8.98 1.69 -20.84
CA PRO A 185 -7.64 1.62 -21.41
C PRO A 185 -7.31 2.77 -22.38
N GLU A 186 -8.31 3.42 -22.97
CA GLU A 186 -8.11 4.56 -23.88
C GLU A 186 -7.75 5.84 -23.10
N GLU A 187 -8.23 5.95 -21.86
CA GLU A 187 -7.88 7.03 -20.95
C GLU A 187 -6.57 6.77 -20.16
N ASP A 188 -5.95 5.59 -20.29
CA ASP A 188 -4.67 5.25 -19.64
C ASP A 188 -3.50 5.90 -20.36
N GLU A 189 -3.42 7.24 -20.31
CA GLU A 189 -2.35 8.03 -20.89
C GLU A 189 -0.99 7.52 -20.40
N GLY A 190 -0.10 7.19 -21.34
CA GLY A 190 1.23 6.66 -21.02
C GLY A 190 1.25 5.20 -20.54
N GLN A 191 0.13 4.49 -20.58
CA GLN A 191 0.00 3.08 -20.17
C GLN A 191 0.43 2.84 -18.69
N GLU A 192 0.22 3.82 -17.85
CA GLU A 192 0.63 3.79 -16.45
C GLU A 192 -0.11 2.67 -15.67
N GLY A 193 -1.41 2.53 -15.88
CA GLY A 193 -2.23 1.48 -15.28
C GLY A 193 -1.86 0.09 -15.80
N SER A 194 -1.70 -0.05 -17.10
CA SER A 194 -1.33 -1.30 -17.76
C SER A 194 0.05 -1.81 -17.31
N THR A 195 1.02 -0.88 -17.19
CA THR A 195 2.36 -1.19 -16.65
C THR A 195 2.27 -1.65 -15.19
N PHE A 196 1.48 -0.98 -14.35
CA PHE A 196 1.26 -1.42 -12.98
C PHE A 196 0.69 -2.84 -12.92
N LEU A 197 -0.35 -3.13 -13.71
CA LEU A 197 -0.96 -4.45 -13.74
C LEU A 197 0.03 -5.55 -14.16
N SER A 198 0.96 -5.27 -15.07
CA SER A 198 1.98 -6.24 -15.50
C SER A 198 2.97 -6.59 -14.39
N MET A 199 3.14 -5.73 -13.38
CA MET A 199 4.02 -5.97 -12.22
C MET A 199 3.37 -6.84 -11.14
N LEU A 200 2.04 -7.04 -11.19
CA LEU A 200 1.34 -7.92 -10.27
C LEU A 200 1.54 -9.37 -10.72
N ASP A 201 2.39 -10.09 -10.02
CA ASP A 201 2.59 -11.52 -10.26
C ASP A 201 1.31 -12.34 -9.99
N PRO A 202 1.18 -13.55 -10.54
CA PRO A 202 -0.03 -14.38 -10.36
C PRO A 202 -0.32 -14.71 -8.89
N GLU A 203 0.71 -14.88 -8.07
CA GLU A 203 0.56 -15.16 -6.63
C GLU A 203 -0.08 -13.97 -5.92
N LEU A 204 0.46 -12.76 -6.14
CA LEU A 204 -0.10 -11.54 -5.56
C LEU A 204 -1.54 -11.30 -6.04
N ARG A 205 -1.81 -11.48 -7.35
CA ARG A 205 -3.18 -11.38 -7.88
C ARG A 205 -4.13 -12.36 -7.19
N GLY A 206 -3.65 -13.58 -6.96
CA GLY A 206 -4.41 -14.62 -6.25
C GLY A 206 -4.73 -14.27 -4.79
N GLN A 207 -3.97 -13.39 -4.16
CA GLN A 207 -4.14 -12.99 -2.76
C GLN A 207 -4.94 -11.69 -2.58
N LEU A 208 -5.29 -11.00 -3.67
CA LEU A 208 -6.03 -9.74 -3.59
C LEU A 208 -7.40 -9.95 -2.94
N HIS A 209 -7.71 -9.11 -1.96
CA HIS A 209 -8.96 -9.18 -1.21
C HIS A 209 -9.29 -7.85 -0.55
N ILE A 210 -10.54 -7.71 -0.13
CA ILE A 210 -11.02 -6.63 0.74
C ILE A 210 -11.35 -7.25 2.11
N THR A 211 -10.79 -6.72 3.17
CA THR A 211 -11.23 -7.06 4.53
C THR A 211 -12.55 -6.36 4.80
N VAL A 212 -13.64 -7.11 4.98
CA VAL A 212 -14.97 -6.59 5.30
C VAL A 212 -15.04 -6.15 6.75
N GLY A 213 -14.59 -7.02 7.64
CA GLY A 213 -14.56 -6.72 9.07
C GLY A 213 -14.00 -7.88 9.89
N THR A 214 -13.71 -7.59 11.15
CA THR A 214 -13.23 -8.56 12.14
C THR A 214 -14.20 -8.69 13.30
N ARG A 215 -14.29 -9.87 13.90
CA ARG A 215 -15.21 -10.16 15.02
C ARG A 215 -15.12 -9.12 16.14
N ASP A 216 -13.90 -8.78 16.51
CA ASP A 216 -13.61 -7.82 17.58
C ASP A 216 -12.25 -7.14 17.37
N ALA A 217 -11.86 -6.25 18.27
CA ALA A 217 -10.61 -5.49 18.15
C ALA A 217 -9.34 -6.31 18.38
N SER A 218 -9.47 -7.52 18.95
CA SER A 218 -8.33 -8.43 19.18
C SER A 218 -7.93 -9.19 17.91
N VAL A 219 -8.81 -9.22 16.89
CA VAL A 219 -8.57 -9.90 15.62
C VAL A 219 -7.91 -8.94 14.64
N PRO A 220 -6.66 -9.18 14.24
CA PRO A 220 -5.97 -8.31 13.29
C PRO A 220 -6.57 -8.43 11.89
N PRO A 221 -6.78 -7.33 11.15
CA PRO A 221 -7.34 -7.37 9.78
C PRO A 221 -6.52 -8.19 8.79
N PHE A 222 -5.21 -8.34 8.99
CA PHE A 222 -4.36 -9.13 8.11
C PHE A 222 -4.69 -10.65 8.10
N GLU A 223 -5.45 -11.16 9.08
CA GLU A 223 -5.95 -12.55 9.07
C GLU A 223 -6.86 -12.84 7.86
N ALA A 224 -7.42 -11.78 7.24
CA ALA A 224 -8.21 -11.91 6.02
C ALA A 224 -7.42 -12.55 4.86
N ALA A 225 -6.11 -12.31 4.78
CA ALA A 225 -5.26 -12.91 3.75
C ALA A 225 -5.20 -14.45 3.90
N ALA A 226 -5.00 -14.94 5.12
CA ALA A 226 -4.97 -16.38 5.41
C ALA A 226 -6.33 -17.03 5.18
N LEU A 227 -7.43 -16.34 5.53
CA LEU A 227 -8.79 -16.81 5.25
C LEU A 227 -9.02 -17.00 3.74
N VAL A 228 -8.66 -16.00 2.93
CA VAL A 228 -8.82 -16.04 1.47
C VAL A 228 -7.96 -17.14 0.85
N GLU A 229 -6.74 -17.31 1.30
CA GLU A 229 -5.83 -18.36 0.85
C GLU A 229 -6.41 -19.76 1.15
N SER A 230 -6.88 -19.97 2.39
CA SER A 230 -7.51 -21.22 2.83
C SER A 230 -8.77 -21.55 2.01
N PHE A 231 -9.61 -20.54 1.75
CA PHE A 231 -10.79 -20.70 0.91
C PHE A 231 -10.43 -21.09 -0.52
N LYS A 232 -9.47 -20.42 -1.15
CA LYS A 232 -9.04 -20.73 -2.53
C LYS A 232 -8.40 -22.10 -2.66
N LYS A 233 -7.77 -22.61 -1.60
CA LYS A 233 -7.24 -23.98 -1.53
C LYS A 233 -8.32 -25.05 -1.30
N GLY A 234 -9.57 -24.65 -1.06
CA GLY A 234 -10.66 -25.57 -0.76
C GLY A 234 -10.54 -26.24 0.61
N GLU A 235 -9.85 -25.60 1.56
CA GLU A 235 -9.71 -26.12 2.90
C GLU A 235 -11.04 -26.07 3.67
N LYS A 236 -11.24 -27.05 4.56
CA LYS A 236 -12.45 -27.07 5.40
C LYS A 236 -12.39 -25.95 6.45
N GLY A 237 -13.43 -25.16 6.52
CA GLY A 237 -13.56 -24.14 7.57
C GLY A 237 -14.19 -22.84 7.10
N PRO A 238 -13.66 -22.17 6.07
CA PRO A 238 -14.28 -20.97 5.52
C PRO A 238 -15.63 -21.27 4.87
N ASP A 239 -16.65 -20.46 5.20
CA ASP A 239 -17.91 -20.42 4.46
C ASP A 239 -17.81 -19.34 3.39
N GLY A 240 -18.34 -19.57 2.20
CA GLY A 240 -18.27 -18.61 1.10
C GLY A 240 -19.60 -18.47 0.33
N VAL A 241 -19.86 -17.26 -0.16
CA VAL A 241 -20.99 -16.91 -1.05
C VAL A 241 -20.44 -16.27 -2.30
N SER A 242 -20.83 -16.75 -3.48
CA SER A 242 -20.46 -16.12 -4.74
C SER A 242 -21.09 -14.74 -4.89
N LEU A 243 -20.30 -13.81 -5.40
CA LEU A 243 -20.72 -12.46 -5.79
C LEU A 243 -20.78 -12.43 -7.31
N GLU A 244 -21.93 -12.73 -7.87
CA GLU A 244 -22.13 -12.66 -9.31
C GLU A 244 -22.21 -11.18 -9.74
N ASP A 245 -21.40 -10.82 -10.75
CA ASP A 245 -21.41 -9.50 -11.41
C ASP A 245 -21.13 -8.28 -10.52
N VAL A 246 -20.58 -8.47 -9.31
CA VAL A 246 -20.19 -7.34 -8.46
C VAL A 246 -18.82 -6.83 -8.86
N CYS A 247 -18.81 -5.61 -9.34
CA CYS A 247 -17.58 -4.90 -9.68
C CYS A 247 -17.42 -3.64 -8.81
N LEU A 248 -16.19 -3.30 -8.51
CA LEU A 248 -15.84 -2.02 -7.91
C LEU A 248 -14.89 -1.25 -8.81
N LYS A 249 -14.85 0.06 -8.63
CA LYS A 249 -13.84 0.95 -9.20
C LYS A 249 -12.98 1.53 -8.10
N GLY A 250 -11.76 1.90 -8.43
CA GLY A 250 -10.87 2.53 -7.46
C GLY A 250 -9.57 3.00 -8.06
N ARG A 251 -8.84 3.78 -7.28
CA ARG A 251 -7.50 4.30 -7.62
C ARG A 251 -6.48 3.91 -6.57
N ILE A 252 -5.22 3.83 -7.00
CA ILE A 252 -4.13 3.60 -6.04
C ILE A 252 -4.00 4.78 -5.10
N LYS A 253 -4.00 4.49 -3.80
CA LYS A 253 -3.83 5.46 -2.71
C LYS A 253 -2.85 4.95 -1.68
N GLY A 254 -2.09 5.88 -1.09
CA GLY A 254 -1.26 5.61 0.08
C GLY A 254 -2.04 5.88 1.36
N LEU A 255 -2.06 4.92 2.30
CA LEU A 255 -2.76 5.03 3.58
C LEU A 255 -1.81 4.79 4.77
N ASN A 256 -2.21 5.33 5.95
CA ASN A 256 -1.42 5.34 7.20
C ASN A 256 -2.16 4.70 8.39
N ASN A 257 -3.25 3.99 8.16
CA ASN A 257 -4.07 3.40 9.24
C ASN A 257 -3.32 2.33 10.02
#